data_7e3895759cc198203b2ad5e514d8bba1
#
_entry.id   7e3895759cc198203b2ad5e514d8bba1
#
_cell.length_a   1.000
_cell.length_b   1.000
_cell.length_c   1.000
_cell.angle_alpha   90.00
_cell.angle_beta   90.00
_cell.angle_gamma   90.00
#
_symmetry.space_group_name_H-M   'P 1'
#
loop_
_entity.id
_entity.type
_entity.pdbx_description
1 polymer ?
#
loop_
_entity_poly.entity_id
_entity_poly.type
_entity_poly.pdbx_seq_one_letter_code
_entity_poly.pdbx_strand_id
1 'polypeptide(L)'
;MDINNIHGAKGTSVTDGTSRGITYGYIRVSTAIQHDDRQRMAMEEFGISADCLFADKQSGKDFDRPAYNAMMARLTSGDTVVVKSLDRLGRDYEEMIRQLDIITREKGAAIVILDMPLIDTRQKQGDDLTGKFISNLVIQIFSYVAHMERSMNYQRTMEGLAAARARGVRFGRRPLEKPKGDEKICRKWKNGEISEREAARRLGVSRPTFHKWVHE
;
A
#
# COMPACT_ATOMS: atom_id res chain seq x y z
N MET A 1 26.58 -23.57 -55.01
CA MET A 1 25.26 -22.98 -55.24
C MET A 1 24.68 -22.66 -53.89
N ASP A 2 24.56 -21.39 -53.70
CA ASP A 2 24.12 -20.71 -52.49
C ASP A 2 22.71 -21.06 -52.11
N ILE A 3 22.42 -20.95 -50.85
CA ILE A 3 21.36 -20.07 -50.31
C ILE A 3 21.40 -20.00 -48.78
N ASN A 4 21.98 -18.89 -48.32
CA ASN A 4 21.61 -18.30 -47.05
C ASN A 4 20.24 -17.69 -47.16
N ASN A 5 19.37 -17.94 -46.22
CA ASN A 5 18.29 -16.99 -45.91
C ASN A 5 18.00 -16.95 -44.41
N ILE A 6 18.56 -15.95 -43.78
CA ILE A 6 18.35 -15.56 -42.41
C ILE A 6 17.04 -14.76 -42.38
N HIS A 7 15.98 -15.32 -41.81
CA HIS A 7 14.77 -14.53 -41.49
C HIS A 7 14.94 -13.88 -40.14
N GLY A 8 15.34 -12.61 -40.18
CA GLY A 8 15.20 -11.71 -39.03
C GLY A 8 13.74 -11.47 -38.73
N ALA A 9 13.30 -11.90 -37.59
CA ALA A 9 12.03 -11.54 -37.03
C ALA A 9 12.05 -10.04 -36.67
N LYS A 10 11.46 -9.22 -37.53
CA LYS A 10 11.14 -7.82 -37.23
C LYS A 10 9.97 -7.81 -36.24
N GLY A 11 10.28 -7.50 -35.00
CA GLY A 11 9.25 -7.08 -34.05
C GLY A 11 8.53 -5.85 -34.59
N THR A 12 7.28 -6.01 -34.97
CA THR A 12 6.41 -4.90 -35.29
C THR A 12 6.06 -4.16 -34.02
N SER A 13 6.78 -3.08 -33.75
CA SER A 13 6.32 -2.05 -32.82
C SER A 13 5.09 -1.39 -33.46
N VAL A 14 3.92 -1.60 -32.90
CA VAL A 14 2.74 -0.80 -33.22
C VAL A 14 2.99 0.60 -32.70
N THR A 15 3.55 1.45 -33.54
CA THR A 15 3.71 2.87 -33.30
C THR A 15 2.39 3.54 -33.66
N ASP A 16 1.54 3.72 -32.65
CA ASP A 16 0.49 4.74 -32.74
C ASP A 16 1.20 6.12 -32.59
N GLY A 17 1.01 6.95 -33.59
CA GLY A 17 1.91 8.07 -33.99
C GLY A 17 1.95 9.29 -33.07
N THR A 18 2.03 9.19 -31.72
CA THR A 18 2.09 10.39 -30.87
C THR A 18 2.83 10.26 -29.54
N SER A 19 3.43 9.14 -29.20
CA SER A 19 4.27 9.10 -28.02
C SER A 19 5.49 8.22 -28.25
N ARG A 20 6.69 8.81 -28.18
CA ARG A 20 7.98 8.07 -28.21
C ARG A 20 8.26 7.36 -26.88
N GLY A 21 7.30 7.24 -25.98
CA GLY A 21 7.45 6.65 -24.67
C GLY A 21 7.30 5.12 -24.69
N ILE A 22 7.92 4.46 -23.71
CA ILE A 22 7.81 3.02 -23.48
C ILE A 22 6.51 2.73 -22.74
N THR A 23 5.84 1.62 -23.09
CA THR A 23 4.66 1.15 -22.36
C THR A 23 5.05 0.00 -21.42
N TYR A 24 4.86 0.21 -20.14
CA TYR A 24 5.13 -0.77 -19.09
C TYR A 24 3.83 -1.35 -18.55
N GLY A 25 3.79 -2.66 -18.34
CA GLY A 25 2.71 -3.36 -17.66
C GLY A 25 3.08 -3.69 -16.22
N TYR A 26 2.16 -3.49 -15.30
CA TYR A 26 2.36 -3.93 -13.91
C TYR A 26 1.26 -4.89 -13.46
N ILE A 27 1.71 -6.01 -12.89
CA ILE A 27 0.89 -7.09 -12.36
C ILE A 27 1.17 -7.27 -10.88
N ARG A 28 0.12 -7.46 -10.08
CA ARG A 28 0.27 -7.80 -8.66
C ARG A 28 -0.72 -8.89 -8.26
N VAL A 29 -0.22 -9.91 -7.56
CA VAL A 29 -1.03 -10.96 -6.93
C VAL A 29 -0.73 -11.05 -5.43
N SER A 30 -1.75 -11.32 -4.61
CA SER A 30 -1.66 -11.29 -3.16
C SER A 30 -1.09 -12.56 -2.54
N THR A 31 -1.09 -13.69 -3.25
CA THR A 31 -0.57 -14.98 -2.78
C THR A 31 0.16 -15.73 -3.89
N ALA A 32 1.11 -16.60 -3.50
CA ALA A 32 1.84 -17.45 -4.44
C ALA A 32 0.94 -18.45 -5.22
N ILE A 33 -0.28 -18.69 -4.72
CA ILE A 33 -1.26 -19.62 -5.30
C ILE A 33 -2.23 -18.90 -6.26
N GLN A 34 -2.32 -17.59 -6.18
CA GLN A 34 -3.17 -16.83 -7.12
C GLN A 34 -2.51 -16.77 -8.49
N HIS A 35 -3.21 -17.31 -9.49
CA HIS A 35 -2.80 -17.26 -10.88
C HIS A 35 -2.88 -15.81 -11.41
N ASP A 36 -1.79 -15.30 -11.96
CA ASP A 36 -1.71 -13.99 -12.60
C ASP A 36 -2.15 -14.04 -14.09
N ASP A 37 -2.56 -15.22 -14.55
CA ASP A 37 -2.89 -15.49 -15.96
C ASP A 37 -3.83 -14.46 -16.57
N ARG A 38 -4.91 -14.09 -15.85
CA ARG A 38 -5.87 -13.08 -16.33
C ARG A 38 -5.26 -11.70 -16.52
N GLN A 39 -4.29 -11.36 -15.66
CA GLN A 39 -3.62 -10.07 -15.80
C GLN A 39 -2.61 -10.13 -16.94
N ARG A 40 -1.87 -11.24 -17.08
CA ARG A 40 -0.93 -11.44 -18.21
C ARG A 40 -1.63 -11.41 -19.54
N MET A 41 -2.71 -12.16 -19.70
CA MET A 41 -3.51 -12.14 -20.94
C MET A 41 -3.97 -10.72 -21.29
N ALA A 42 -4.48 -9.97 -20.32
CA ALA A 42 -4.91 -8.59 -20.56
C ALA A 42 -3.75 -7.67 -20.97
N MET A 43 -2.54 -7.89 -20.44
CA MET A 43 -1.33 -7.13 -20.84
C MET A 43 -0.87 -7.52 -22.25
N GLU A 44 -0.93 -8.80 -22.58
CA GLU A 44 -0.61 -9.31 -23.95
C GLU A 44 -1.61 -8.78 -24.99
N GLU A 45 -2.91 -8.82 -24.68
CA GLU A 45 -3.96 -8.23 -25.55
C GLU A 45 -3.76 -6.73 -25.73
N PHE A 46 -3.26 -6.03 -24.73
CA PHE A 46 -2.92 -4.60 -24.84
C PHE A 46 -1.65 -4.37 -25.65
N GLY A 47 -0.85 -5.40 -25.93
CA GLY A 47 0.38 -5.32 -26.72
C GLY A 47 1.65 -5.05 -25.91
N ILE A 48 1.67 -5.35 -24.62
CA ILE A 48 2.85 -5.18 -23.77
C ILE A 48 3.80 -6.35 -23.95
N SER A 49 5.04 -6.06 -24.30
CA SER A 49 6.09 -7.07 -24.43
C SER A 49 6.51 -7.63 -23.05
N ALA A 50 6.99 -8.88 -23.03
CA ALA A 50 7.43 -9.53 -21.81
C ALA A 50 8.54 -8.75 -21.07
N ASP A 51 9.42 -8.06 -21.80
CA ASP A 51 10.53 -7.26 -21.25
C ASP A 51 10.06 -5.98 -20.54
N CYS A 52 8.83 -5.54 -20.85
CA CYS A 52 8.19 -4.36 -20.27
C CYS A 52 7.15 -4.75 -19.21
N LEU A 53 7.04 -6.04 -18.86
CA LEU A 53 6.07 -6.54 -17.89
C LEU A 53 6.74 -6.78 -16.53
N PHE A 54 6.26 -6.06 -15.52
CA PHE A 54 6.71 -6.15 -14.14
C PHE A 54 5.66 -6.84 -13.28
N ALA A 55 6.07 -7.83 -12.48
CA ALA A 55 5.13 -8.62 -11.69
C ALA A 55 5.64 -8.81 -10.26
N ASP A 56 4.82 -8.43 -9.27
CA ASP A 56 5.05 -8.71 -7.86
C ASP A 56 4.09 -9.79 -7.36
N LYS A 57 4.67 -10.79 -6.68
CA LYS A 57 3.94 -11.87 -6.02
C LYS A 57 4.12 -11.71 -4.52
N GLN A 58 3.20 -11.02 -3.86
CA GLN A 58 3.34 -10.78 -2.42
C GLN A 58 2.03 -10.85 -1.66
N SER A 59 2.07 -11.51 -0.49
CA SER A 59 1.00 -11.48 0.49
C SER A 59 0.85 -10.09 1.11
N GLY A 60 -0.37 -9.72 1.42
CA GLY A 60 -0.82 -8.37 1.77
C GLY A 60 -0.18 -7.66 2.97
N LYS A 61 0.92 -8.15 3.56
CA LYS A 61 1.56 -7.54 4.75
C LYS A 61 2.86 -6.79 4.47
N ASP A 62 3.59 -7.15 3.43
CA ASP A 62 4.87 -6.50 3.12
C ASP A 62 4.73 -5.45 2.01
N PHE A 63 5.26 -4.26 2.30
CA PHE A 63 5.28 -3.11 1.38
C PHE A 63 6.41 -3.21 0.35
N ASP A 64 7.18 -4.29 0.38
CA ASP A 64 8.26 -4.49 -0.57
C ASP A 64 7.70 -4.94 -1.92
N ARG A 65 7.75 -4.05 -2.91
CA ARG A 65 7.32 -4.27 -4.30
C ARG A 65 8.52 -4.09 -5.22
N PRO A 66 9.44 -5.03 -5.26
CA PRO A 66 10.69 -4.87 -5.99
C PRO A 66 10.47 -4.65 -7.49
N ALA A 67 9.51 -5.36 -8.09
CA ALA A 67 9.20 -5.18 -9.51
C ALA A 67 8.54 -3.82 -9.77
N TYR A 68 7.60 -3.37 -8.92
CA TYR A 68 7.03 -2.04 -9.02
C TYR A 68 8.10 -0.95 -8.89
N ASN A 69 8.96 -1.05 -7.89
CA ASN A 69 10.03 -0.10 -7.66
C ASN A 69 11.02 -0.06 -8.83
N ALA A 70 11.35 -1.22 -9.41
CA ALA A 70 12.19 -1.32 -10.60
C ALA A 70 11.54 -0.66 -11.84
N MET A 71 10.23 -0.85 -12.03
CA MET A 71 9.46 -0.15 -13.06
C MET A 71 9.49 1.36 -12.84
N MET A 72 9.17 1.83 -11.63
CA MET A 72 9.14 3.24 -11.28
C MET A 72 10.50 3.92 -11.42
N ALA A 73 11.60 3.20 -11.19
CA ALA A 73 12.95 3.71 -11.42
C ALA A 73 13.27 3.92 -12.91
N ARG A 74 12.67 3.14 -13.81
CA ARG A 74 12.83 3.26 -15.27
C ARG A 74 11.89 4.29 -15.90
N LEU A 75 10.78 4.58 -15.22
CA LEU A 75 9.69 5.40 -15.73
C LEU A 75 10.15 6.85 -15.94
N THR A 76 9.95 7.36 -17.14
CA THR A 76 10.28 8.73 -17.56
C THR A 76 9.06 9.43 -18.17
N SER A 77 9.17 10.74 -18.34
CA SER A 77 8.10 11.52 -18.96
C SER A 77 7.80 11.07 -20.39
N GLY A 78 6.52 10.90 -20.69
CA GLY A 78 6.04 10.39 -21.97
C GLY A 78 5.87 8.87 -22.03
N ASP A 79 6.32 8.12 -21.01
CA ASP A 79 6.03 6.70 -20.88
C ASP A 79 4.58 6.43 -20.48
N THR A 80 4.15 5.19 -20.58
CA THR A 80 2.81 4.76 -20.16
C THR A 80 2.89 3.59 -19.20
N VAL A 81 2.17 3.65 -18.09
CA VAL A 81 1.95 2.53 -17.19
C VAL A 81 0.57 1.94 -17.42
N VAL A 82 0.50 0.63 -17.59
CA VAL A 82 -0.76 -0.10 -17.75
C VAL A 82 -0.97 -1.04 -16.58
N VAL A 83 -2.13 -0.96 -15.95
CA VAL A 83 -2.57 -1.90 -14.92
C VAL A 83 -3.94 -2.43 -15.25
N LYS A 84 -4.24 -3.66 -14.83
CA LYS A 84 -5.56 -4.23 -15.08
C LYS A 84 -6.63 -3.49 -14.29
N SER A 85 -6.41 -3.25 -13.02
CA SER A 85 -7.36 -2.60 -12.10
C SER A 85 -6.63 -1.70 -11.12
N LEU A 86 -7.33 -0.72 -10.56
CA LEU A 86 -6.77 0.30 -9.67
C LEU A 86 -6.14 -0.29 -8.40
N ASP A 87 -6.73 -1.35 -7.85
CA ASP A 87 -6.25 -2.05 -6.66
C ASP A 87 -4.87 -2.73 -6.84
N ARG A 88 -4.34 -2.77 -8.07
CA ARG A 88 -2.95 -3.21 -8.31
C ARG A 88 -1.94 -2.17 -7.85
N LEU A 89 -2.28 -0.88 -7.88
CA LEU A 89 -1.39 0.22 -7.49
C LEU A 89 -1.26 0.38 -5.98
N GLY A 90 -2.31 0.10 -5.21
CA GLY A 90 -2.34 0.29 -3.77
C GLY A 90 -3.13 -0.78 -3.03
N ARG A 91 -3.09 -0.75 -1.70
CA ARG A 91 -3.90 -1.60 -0.81
C ARG A 91 -5.19 -0.92 -0.40
N ASP A 92 -5.11 0.37 -0.24
CA ASP A 92 -6.21 1.24 0.12
C ASP A 92 -6.30 2.38 -0.89
N TYR A 93 -7.39 3.09 -0.83
CA TYR A 93 -7.66 4.19 -1.76
C TYR A 93 -6.61 5.30 -1.72
N GLU A 94 -6.05 5.56 -0.55
CA GLU A 94 -5.06 6.62 -0.37
C GLU A 94 -3.76 6.30 -1.09
N GLU A 95 -3.30 5.06 -0.93
CA GLU A 95 -2.11 4.59 -1.63
C GLU A 95 -2.34 4.55 -3.14
N MET A 96 -3.50 4.08 -3.60
CA MET A 96 -3.84 4.07 -5.02
C MET A 96 -3.80 5.48 -5.63
N ILE A 97 -4.42 6.46 -4.97
CA ILE A 97 -4.42 7.85 -5.43
C ILE A 97 -3.01 8.45 -5.40
N ARG A 98 -2.23 8.18 -4.35
CA ARG A 98 -0.85 8.62 -4.25
C ARG A 98 0.00 8.08 -5.40
N GLN A 99 -0.16 6.81 -5.75
CA GLN A 99 0.57 6.21 -6.87
C GLN A 99 0.13 6.79 -8.21
N LEU A 100 -1.16 7.07 -8.40
CA LEU A 100 -1.64 7.78 -9.58
C LEU A 100 -0.99 9.17 -9.71
N ASP A 101 -0.91 9.91 -8.62
CA ASP A 101 -0.32 11.26 -8.60
C ASP A 101 1.19 11.21 -8.90
N ILE A 102 1.92 10.28 -8.30
CA ILE A 102 3.34 10.05 -8.59
C ILE A 102 3.56 9.74 -10.08
N ILE A 103 2.81 8.80 -10.65
CA ILE A 103 2.95 8.41 -12.06
C ILE A 103 2.64 9.59 -12.98
N THR A 104 1.51 10.28 -12.74
CA THR A 104 1.02 11.28 -13.70
C THR A 104 1.67 12.65 -13.53
N ARG A 105 1.89 13.10 -12.29
CA ARG A 105 2.42 14.44 -12.02
C ARG A 105 3.93 14.45 -11.80
N GLU A 106 4.43 13.57 -10.92
CA GLU A 106 5.86 13.59 -10.60
C GLU A 106 6.72 13.02 -11.73
N LYS A 107 6.27 11.87 -12.31
CA LYS A 107 6.99 11.21 -13.42
C LYS A 107 6.60 11.76 -14.79
N GLY A 108 5.46 12.43 -14.93
CA GLY A 108 4.96 12.93 -16.21
C GLY A 108 4.62 11.80 -17.17
N ALA A 109 4.32 10.61 -16.66
CA ALA A 109 3.96 9.43 -17.44
C ALA A 109 2.44 9.31 -17.54
N ALA A 110 1.95 8.64 -18.58
CA ALA A 110 0.54 8.33 -18.71
C ALA A 110 0.18 7.05 -17.94
N ILE A 111 -1.08 6.91 -17.56
CA ILE A 111 -1.60 5.68 -16.98
C ILE A 111 -2.87 5.23 -17.71
N VAL A 112 -3.00 3.90 -17.86
CA VAL A 112 -4.17 3.22 -18.40
C VAL A 112 -4.62 2.15 -17.42
N ILE A 113 -5.90 2.17 -17.07
CA ILE A 113 -6.52 1.15 -16.22
C ILE A 113 -7.53 0.37 -17.06
N LEU A 114 -7.21 -0.90 -17.36
CA LEU A 114 -7.97 -1.69 -18.34
C LEU A 114 -9.43 -1.91 -17.92
N ASP A 115 -9.69 -2.14 -16.64
CA ASP A 115 -11.05 -2.31 -16.12
C ASP A 115 -11.81 -0.97 -15.95
N MET A 116 -11.14 0.16 -16.17
CA MET A 116 -11.70 1.51 -16.05
C MET A 116 -11.27 2.41 -17.22
N PRO A 117 -11.84 2.26 -18.40
CA PRO A 117 -11.42 2.99 -19.61
C PRO A 117 -11.48 4.52 -19.51
N LEU A 118 -12.23 5.05 -18.54
CA LEU A 118 -12.26 6.49 -18.24
C LEU A 118 -10.94 6.99 -17.65
N ILE A 119 -10.12 6.10 -17.09
CA ILE A 119 -8.79 6.43 -16.59
C ILE A 119 -7.75 5.98 -17.63
N ASP A 120 -7.74 6.71 -18.73
CA ASP A 120 -6.70 6.65 -19.77
C ASP A 120 -6.16 8.05 -19.95
N THR A 121 -5.00 8.33 -19.36
CA THR A 121 -4.40 9.67 -19.37
C THR A 121 -3.45 9.89 -20.54
N ARG A 122 -3.36 8.95 -21.49
CA ARG A 122 -2.54 9.10 -22.69
C ARG A 122 -3.03 10.28 -23.53
N GLN A 123 -2.10 10.98 -24.17
CA GLN A 123 -2.46 11.99 -25.17
C GLN A 123 -3.00 11.30 -26.42
N LYS A 124 -4.27 11.51 -26.71
CA LYS A 124 -4.89 11.10 -27.99
C LYS A 124 -4.63 12.16 -29.04
N GLN A 125 -4.48 11.75 -30.30
CA GLN A 125 -4.32 12.71 -31.42
C GLN A 125 -5.55 13.63 -31.49
N GLY A 126 -5.29 14.95 -31.59
CA GLY A 126 -6.33 15.96 -31.66
C GLY A 126 -6.79 16.42 -30.29
N ASP A 127 -5.95 17.22 -29.65
CA ASP A 127 -6.23 18.06 -28.47
C ASP A 127 -7.43 17.64 -27.60
N ASP A 128 -7.39 16.37 -27.12
CA ASP A 128 -8.47 15.80 -26.30
C ASP A 128 -8.40 16.36 -24.86
N LEU A 129 -8.60 17.68 -24.75
CA LEU A 129 -8.74 18.37 -23.48
C LEU A 129 -9.88 17.75 -22.64
N THR A 130 -10.93 17.26 -23.31
CA THR A 130 -12.09 16.65 -22.65
C THR A 130 -11.73 15.32 -22.00
N GLY A 131 -10.98 14.43 -22.66
CA GLY A 131 -10.55 13.16 -22.10
C GLY A 131 -9.61 13.35 -20.90
N LYS A 132 -8.65 14.28 -21.00
CA LYS A 132 -7.77 14.66 -19.86
C LYS A 132 -8.58 15.23 -18.70
N PHE A 133 -9.55 16.11 -18.99
CA PHE A 133 -10.40 16.70 -17.96
C PHE A 133 -11.22 15.62 -17.25
N ILE A 134 -11.84 14.70 -17.99
CA ILE A 134 -12.61 13.58 -17.42
C ILE A 134 -11.73 12.69 -16.58
N SER A 135 -10.54 12.29 -17.04
CA SER A 135 -9.61 11.46 -16.28
C SER A 135 -9.19 12.13 -14.98
N ASN A 136 -8.86 13.41 -15.02
CA ASN A 136 -8.51 14.20 -13.82
C ASN A 136 -9.70 14.31 -12.86
N LEU A 137 -10.91 14.53 -13.38
CA LEU A 137 -12.12 14.61 -12.57
C LEU A 137 -12.41 13.29 -11.85
N VAL A 138 -12.27 12.16 -12.56
CA VAL A 138 -12.45 10.81 -11.98
C VAL A 138 -11.44 10.57 -10.86
N ILE A 139 -10.16 10.92 -11.06
CA ILE A 139 -9.12 10.82 -10.02
C ILE A 139 -9.48 11.68 -8.81
N GLN A 140 -9.96 12.90 -9.00
CA GLN A 140 -10.39 13.79 -7.91
C GLN A 140 -11.61 13.22 -7.15
N ILE A 141 -12.59 12.64 -7.85
CA ILE A 141 -13.75 12.00 -7.22
C ILE A 141 -13.29 10.81 -6.35
N PHE A 142 -12.40 9.96 -6.86
CA PHE A 142 -11.85 8.85 -6.06
C PHE A 142 -11.09 9.35 -4.84
N SER A 143 -10.28 10.40 -4.99
CA SER A 143 -9.56 11.03 -3.87
C SER A 143 -10.54 11.53 -2.80
N TYR A 144 -11.63 12.17 -3.21
CA TYR A 144 -12.66 12.66 -2.30
C TYR A 144 -13.38 11.50 -1.57
N VAL A 145 -13.77 10.45 -2.30
CA VAL A 145 -14.41 9.26 -1.71
C VAL A 145 -13.50 8.59 -0.69
N ALA A 146 -12.22 8.42 -1.00
CA ALA A 146 -11.22 7.87 -0.08
C ALA A 146 -11.10 8.69 1.21
N HIS A 147 -11.10 10.02 1.09
CA HIS A 147 -11.07 10.91 2.25
C HIS A 147 -12.34 10.79 3.10
N MET A 148 -13.49 10.71 2.46
CA MET A 148 -14.79 10.53 3.14
C MET A 148 -14.85 9.20 3.89
N GLU A 149 -14.44 8.09 3.28
CA GLU A 149 -14.43 6.77 3.95
C GLU A 149 -13.53 6.77 5.19
N ARG A 150 -12.35 7.39 5.11
CA ARG A 150 -11.46 7.52 6.28
C ARG A 150 -12.12 8.31 7.40
N SER A 151 -12.71 9.46 7.07
CA SER A 151 -13.40 10.31 8.05
C SER A 151 -14.55 9.56 8.73
N MET A 152 -15.37 8.84 7.96
CA MET A 152 -16.47 8.04 8.48
C MET A 152 -15.97 6.87 9.36
N ASN A 153 -14.91 6.18 8.97
CA ASN A 153 -14.31 5.10 9.75
C ASN A 153 -13.72 5.61 11.07
N TYR A 154 -13.04 6.77 11.04
CA TYR A 154 -12.54 7.43 12.23
C TYR A 154 -13.71 7.78 13.19
N GLN A 155 -14.77 8.41 12.66
CA GLN A 155 -15.93 8.76 13.44
C GLN A 155 -16.59 7.53 14.08
N ARG A 156 -16.84 6.47 13.31
CA ARG A 156 -17.38 5.20 13.83
C ARG A 156 -16.50 4.61 14.94
N THR A 157 -15.17 4.68 14.77
CA THR A 157 -14.23 4.21 15.78
C THR A 157 -14.33 5.04 17.05
N MET A 158 -14.40 6.36 16.96
CA MET A 158 -14.54 7.25 18.11
C MET A 158 -15.87 7.04 18.83
N GLU A 159 -16.96 6.90 18.11
CA GLU A 159 -18.27 6.56 18.67
C GLU A 159 -18.25 5.20 19.39
N GLY A 160 -17.65 4.19 18.77
CA GLY A 160 -17.48 2.87 19.37
C GLY A 160 -16.63 2.90 20.64
N LEU A 161 -15.56 3.67 20.67
CA LEU A 161 -14.71 3.88 21.85
C LEU A 161 -15.48 4.61 22.96
N ALA A 162 -16.25 5.64 22.63
CA ALA A 162 -17.08 6.37 23.59
C ALA A 162 -18.13 5.45 24.22
N ALA A 163 -18.85 4.69 23.40
CA ALA A 163 -19.84 3.72 23.87
C ALA A 163 -19.22 2.61 24.75
N ALA A 164 -18.03 2.13 24.39
CA ALA A 164 -17.34 1.11 25.19
C ALA A 164 -16.83 1.68 26.53
N ARG A 165 -16.33 2.93 26.57
CA ARG A 165 -16.00 3.64 27.81
C ARG A 165 -17.21 3.81 28.73
N ALA A 166 -18.36 4.18 28.15
CA ALA A 166 -19.62 4.32 28.92
C ALA A 166 -20.07 2.99 29.54
N ARG A 167 -19.74 1.85 28.93
CA ARG A 167 -19.97 0.51 29.48
C ARG A 167 -18.88 0.04 30.47
N GLY A 168 -17.91 0.89 30.79
CA GLY A 168 -16.83 0.56 31.72
C GLY A 168 -15.70 -0.29 31.12
N VAL A 169 -15.65 -0.45 29.81
CA VAL A 169 -14.55 -1.19 29.15
C VAL A 169 -13.25 -0.42 29.31
N ARG A 170 -12.25 -1.06 29.89
CA ARG A 170 -10.89 -0.51 30.01
C ARG A 170 -10.12 -0.75 28.72
N PHE A 171 -9.50 0.30 28.20
CA PHE A 171 -8.60 0.24 27.05
C PHE A 171 -7.15 0.26 27.50
N GLY A 172 -6.29 -0.27 26.66
CA GLY A 172 -4.85 -0.30 26.88
C GLY A 172 -4.36 -1.65 27.40
N ARG A 173 -3.08 -1.69 27.79
CA ARG A 173 -2.46 -2.90 28.36
C ARG A 173 -3.11 -3.24 29.69
N ARG A 174 -3.46 -4.51 29.89
CA ARG A 174 -3.99 -4.99 31.18
C ARG A 174 -3.00 -4.65 32.29
N PRO A 175 -3.49 -4.12 33.46
CA PRO A 175 -2.63 -3.95 34.62
C PRO A 175 -1.97 -5.27 34.99
N LEU A 176 -0.71 -5.20 35.36
CA LEU A 176 0.01 -6.37 35.88
C LEU A 176 -0.58 -6.72 37.23
N GLU A 177 -1.03 -7.97 37.39
CA GLU A 177 -1.56 -8.45 38.67
C GLU A 177 -0.41 -8.51 39.71
N LYS A 178 -0.72 -8.13 40.97
CA LYS A 178 0.23 -8.23 42.05
C LYS A 178 0.48 -9.70 42.39
N PRO A 179 1.74 -10.16 42.43
CA PRO A 179 2.05 -11.56 42.72
C PRO A 179 1.67 -11.92 44.14
N LYS A 180 1.33 -13.18 44.39
CA LYS A 180 1.06 -13.68 45.74
C LYS A 180 2.27 -13.43 46.66
N GLY A 181 2.04 -12.81 47.81
CA GLY A 181 3.09 -12.49 48.78
C GLY A 181 3.70 -11.08 48.67
N ASP A 182 3.14 -10.24 47.78
CA ASP A 182 3.52 -8.83 47.64
C ASP A 182 3.42 -8.08 48.94
N GLU A 183 2.42 -8.36 49.80
CA GLU A 183 2.20 -7.72 51.08
C GLU A 183 3.41 -7.85 52.05
N LYS A 184 4.05 -9.03 52.07
CA LYS A 184 5.25 -9.25 52.90
C LYS A 184 6.43 -8.40 52.43
N ILE A 185 6.61 -8.30 51.13
CA ILE A 185 7.69 -7.53 50.52
C ILE A 185 7.41 -6.04 50.66
N CYS A 186 6.17 -5.60 50.46
CA CYS A 186 5.76 -4.22 50.68
C CYS A 186 5.94 -3.80 52.15
N ARG A 187 5.63 -4.68 53.13
CA ARG A 187 5.87 -4.40 54.56
C ARG A 187 7.37 -4.22 54.87
N LYS A 188 8.22 -5.10 54.36
CA LYS A 188 9.69 -4.97 54.55
C LYS A 188 10.22 -3.68 53.95
N TRP A 189 9.71 -3.28 52.77
CA TRP A 189 10.07 -2.01 52.18
C TRP A 189 9.58 -0.81 53.01
N LYS A 190 8.36 -0.82 53.47
CA LYS A 190 7.81 0.22 54.38
C LYS A 190 8.58 0.37 55.67
N ASN A 191 9.06 -0.75 56.21
CA ASN A 191 9.89 -0.76 57.43
C ASN A 191 11.35 -0.34 57.17
N GLY A 192 11.73 -0.04 55.93
CA GLY A 192 13.12 0.31 55.60
C GLY A 192 14.10 -0.85 55.54
N GLU A 193 13.62 -2.11 55.69
CA GLU A 193 14.46 -3.31 55.65
C GLU A 193 15.06 -3.62 54.27
N ILE A 194 14.39 -3.22 53.23
CA ILE A 194 14.84 -3.42 51.86
C ILE A 194 14.58 -2.17 51.02
N SER A 195 15.41 -1.94 50.00
CA SER A 195 15.22 -0.84 49.03
C SER A 195 14.10 -1.14 48.06
N GLU A 196 13.54 -0.11 47.48
CA GLU A 196 12.53 -0.21 46.40
C GLU A 196 12.99 -1.08 45.20
N ARG A 197 14.29 -0.97 44.86
CA ARG A 197 14.92 -1.77 43.79
C ARG A 197 14.95 -3.26 44.16
N GLU A 198 15.27 -3.55 45.40
CA GLU A 198 15.31 -4.93 45.91
C GLU A 198 13.90 -5.52 46.04
N ALA A 199 12.93 -4.73 46.46
CA ALA A 199 11.53 -5.14 46.52
C ALA A 199 10.99 -5.47 45.12
N ALA A 200 11.25 -4.62 44.12
CA ALA A 200 10.88 -4.84 42.73
C ALA A 200 11.51 -6.13 42.17
N ARG A 201 12.80 -6.36 42.44
CA ARG A 201 13.52 -7.56 42.02
C ARG A 201 12.90 -8.84 42.60
N ARG A 202 12.57 -8.83 43.90
CA ARG A 202 11.94 -9.98 44.59
C ARG A 202 10.55 -10.30 44.08
N LEU A 203 9.80 -9.30 43.56
CA LEU A 203 8.49 -9.46 42.99
C LEU A 203 8.55 -9.74 41.47
N GLY A 204 9.76 -9.78 40.88
CA GLY A 204 9.92 -10.02 39.42
C GLY A 204 9.36 -8.91 38.52
N VAL A 205 9.29 -7.67 39.04
CA VAL A 205 8.75 -6.52 38.31
C VAL A 205 9.79 -5.40 38.16
N SER A 206 9.51 -4.46 37.26
CA SER A 206 10.35 -3.28 37.14
C SER A 206 10.16 -2.32 38.33
N ARG A 207 11.20 -1.57 38.69
CA ARG A 207 11.11 -0.54 39.75
C ARG A 207 9.96 0.43 39.54
N PRO A 208 9.72 0.99 38.33
CA PRO A 208 8.55 1.86 38.09
C PRO A 208 7.20 1.17 38.35
N THR A 209 7.10 -0.13 38.04
CA THR A 209 5.89 -0.91 38.32
C THR A 209 5.65 -1.06 39.82
N PHE A 210 6.71 -1.39 40.60
CA PHE A 210 6.61 -1.48 42.03
C PHE A 210 6.28 -0.13 42.68
N HIS A 211 6.94 0.93 42.24
CA HIS A 211 6.68 2.30 42.71
C HIS A 211 5.21 2.67 42.52
N LYS A 212 4.66 2.39 41.33
CA LYS A 212 3.25 2.62 41.05
C LYS A 212 2.32 1.84 42.00
N TRP A 213 2.64 0.60 42.30
CA TRP A 213 1.81 -0.24 43.17
C TRP A 213 1.75 0.21 44.65
N VAL A 214 2.79 0.88 45.14
CA VAL A 214 2.88 1.29 46.54
C VAL A 214 2.44 2.73 46.78
N HIS A 215 2.26 3.53 45.69
CA HIS A 215 1.83 4.93 45.76
C HIS A 215 0.45 5.18 45.16
N GLU A 216 -0.21 4.16 44.53
CA GLU A 216 -1.61 4.14 44.18
C GLU A 216 -2.45 3.53 45.32
#